data_8f341a1dce3fc5b5c25d3a63f3d18be3
#
_entry.id   8f341a1dce3fc5b5c25d3a63f3d18be3
#
_cell.length_a   1.000
_cell.length_b   1.000
_cell.length_c   1.000
_cell.angle_alpha   90.00
_cell.angle_beta   90.00
_cell.angle_gamma   90.00
#
_symmetry.space_group_name_H-M   'P 1'
#
loop_
_entity.id
_entity.type
_entity.pdbx_description
1 polymer ?
#
loop_
_entity_poly.entity_id
_entity_poly.type
_entity_poly.pdbx_seq_one_letter_code
_entity_poly.pdbx_strand_id
1 'polypeptide(L)'
;MTTSGPLVVVANPTAGGGKAGKLIGRADVVLRDLRVAHRVLVADSPQDMEVTCRREAEAGAGIVAVIGGDGTVSCAANGLLGTGSALAVLPAGTGDDFAKTIGAARFDAALRLL
;
A
#
# COMPACT_ATOMS: atom_id res chain seq x y z
N MET A 1 -4.44 -21.07 -3.55
CA MET A 1 -5.00 -19.86 -3.02
C MET A 1 -4.02 -19.15 -2.15
N THR A 2 -3.76 -17.97 -2.44
CA THR A 2 -2.64 -17.34 -1.80
C THR A 2 -3.03 -15.97 -1.30
N THR A 3 -2.57 -15.65 -0.12
CA THR A 3 -2.50 -14.30 0.35
C THR A 3 -1.49 -13.52 -0.45
N SER A 4 -0.82 -14.22 -1.35
CA SER A 4 0.31 -13.65 -2.04
C SER A 4 -0.06 -13.07 -3.38
N GLY A 5 -1.25 -12.50 -3.47
CA GLY A 5 -1.51 -11.60 -4.56
C GLY A 5 -0.45 -10.51 -4.55
N PRO A 6 -0.23 -9.82 -5.66
CA PRO A 6 0.81 -8.81 -5.73
C PRO A 6 0.64 -7.73 -4.66
N LEU A 7 1.76 -7.20 -4.23
CA LEU A 7 1.78 -6.01 -3.39
C LEU A 7 1.62 -4.79 -4.31
N VAL A 8 0.67 -3.95 -4.00
CA VAL A 8 0.46 -2.71 -4.74
C VAL A 8 0.67 -1.54 -3.79
N VAL A 9 1.52 -0.61 -4.17
CA VAL A 9 1.76 0.63 -3.42
C VAL A 9 0.97 1.73 -4.10
N VAL A 10 0.12 2.42 -3.36
CA VAL A 10 -0.66 3.54 -3.90
C VAL A 10 -0.32 4.79 -3.10
N ALA A 11 0.03 5.84 -3.80
CA ALA A 11 0.42 7.09 -3.15
C ALA A 11 -0.17 8.29 -3.87
N ASN A 12 -0.50 9.33 -3.07
CA ASN A 12 -0.78 10.64 -3.60
C ASN A 12 0.52 11.44 -3.52
N PRO A 13 1.17 11.75 -4.65
CA PRO A 13 2.50 12.36 -4.64
C PRO A 13 2.52 13.77 -4.06
N THR A 14 1.36 14.44 -3.97
CA THR A 14 1.28 15.78 -3.41
C THR A 14 1.03 15.78 -1.90
N ALA A 15 0.74 14.62 -1.32
CA ALA A 15 0.50 14.53 0.11
C ALA A 15 1.74 14.95 0.90
N GLY A 16 1.51 15.63 2.02
CA GLY A 16 2.60 16.05 2.89
C GLY A 16 3.54 17.07 2.26
N GLY A 17 3.03 17.92 1.35
CA GLY A 17 3.86 18.94 0.70
C GLY A 17 4.87 18.35 -0.27
N GLY A 18 4.56 17.21 -0.87
CA GLY A 18 5.43 16.55 -1.82
C GLY A 18 6.33 15.47 -1.22
N LYS A 19 6.25 15.25 0.08
CA LYS A 19 7.06 14.21 0.74
C LYS A 19 6.70 12.82 0.25
N ALA A 20 5.43 12.60 -0.09
CA ALA A 20 4.99 11.30 -0.59
C ALA A 20 5.68 10.94 -1.91
N GLY A 21 5.96 11.92 -2.76
CA GLY A 21 6.68 11.68 -4.02
C GLY A 21 8.07 11.10 -3.78
N LYS A 22 8.78 11.60 -2.78
CA LYS A 22 10.09 11.06 -2.42
C LYS A 22 9.99 9.67 -1.83
N LEU A 23 8.94 9.44 -1.04
CA LEU A 23 8.72 8.13 -0.42
C LEU A 23 8.39 7.05 -1.44
N ILE A 24 7.74 7.41 -2.54
CA ILE A 24 7.46 6.46 -3.62
C ILE A 24 8.76 5.86 -4.15
N GLY A 25 9.75 6.71 -4.43
CA GLY A 25 11.04 6.24 -4.92
C GLY A 25 11.76 5.36 -3.91
N ARG A 26 11.74 5.74 -2.64
CA ARG A 26 12.35 4.94 -1.57
C ARG A 26 11.65 3.61 -1.39
N ALA A 27 10.32 3.62 -1.47
CA ALA A 27 9.51 2.41 -1.37
C ALA A 27 9.92 1.41 -2.45
N ASP A 28 10.05 1.89 -3.68
CA ASP A 28 10.42 1.05 -4.80
C ASP A 28 11.78 0.40 -4.58
N VAL A 29 12.76 1.20 -4.13
CA VAL A 29 14.11 0.68 -3.87
C VAL A 29 14.09 -0.38 -2.76
N VAL A 30 13.42 -0.09 -1.65
CA VAL A 30 13.35 -1.03 -0.52
C VAL A 30 12.70 -2.34 -0.94
N LEU A 31 11.59 -2.26 -1.66
CA LEU A 31 10.88 -3.46 -2.09
C LEU A 31 11.70 -4.28 -3.09
N ARG A 32 12.47 -3.62 -3.96
CA ARG A 32 13.38 -4.33 -4.85
C ARG A 32 14.48 -5.03 -4.08
N ASP A 33 15.05 -4.35 -3.08
CA ASP A 33 16.11 -4.92 -2.25
C ASP A 33 15.61 -6.13 -1.47
N LEU A 34 14.36 -6.09 -1.03
CA LEU A 34 13.72 -7.20 -0.34
C LEU A 34 13.22 -8.29 -1.29
N ARG A 35 13.37 -8.08 -2.59
CA ARG A 35 12.90 -9.00 -3.63
C ARG A 35 11.40 -9.26 -3.55
N VAL A 36 10.64 -8.22 -3.25
CA VAL A 36 9.19 -8.27 -3.17
C VAL A 36 8.62 -7.79 -4.50
N ALA A 37 7.89 -8.65 -5.18
CA ALA A 37 7.20 -8.27 -6.41
C ALA A 37 6.12 -7.24 -6.06
N HIS A 38 6.11 -6.11 -6.76
CA HIS A 38 5.21 -5.00 -6.44
C HIS A 38 4.95 -4.13 -7.66
N ARG A 39 3.88 -3.34 -7.56
CA ARG A 39 3.58 -2.27 -8.50
C ARG A 39 3.39 -0.99 -7.71
N VAL A 40 3.70 0.13 -8.33
CA VAL A 40 3.52 1.45 -7.71
C VAL A 40 2.53 2.24 -8.55
N LEU A 41 1.48 2.73 -7.91
CA LEU A 41 0.43 3.49 -8.55
C LEU A 41 0.29 4.85 -7.87
N VAL A 42 -0.19 5.81 -8.64
CA VAL A 42 -0.44 7.17 -8.17
C VAL A 42 -1.93 7.43 -8.15
N ALA A 43 -2.42 8.01 -7.05
CA ALA A 43 -3.79 8.47 -6.93
C ALA A 43 -3.77 9.98 -6.69
N ASP A 44 -4.49 10.74 -7.51
CA ASP A 44 -4.38 12.20 -7.51
C ASP A 44 -5.36 12.88 -6.56
N SER A 45 -6.34 12.16 -6.03
CA SER A 45 -7.37 12.73 -5.19
C SER A 45 -7.86 11.68 -4.19
N PRO A 46 -8.60 12.10 -3.15
CA PRO A 46 -9.22 11.14 -2.23
C PRO A 46 -10.13 10.14 -2.93
N GLN A 47 -10.92 10.60 -3.89
CA GLN A 47 -11.80 9.72 -4.65
C GLN A 47 -11.00 8.72 -5.49
N ASP A 48 -9.94 9.20 -6.12
CA ASP A 48 -9.07 8.35 -6.92
C ASP A 48 -8.37 7.30 -6.04
N MET A 49 -7.98 7.67 -4.82
CA MET A 49 -7.39 6.74 -3.86
C MET A 49 -8.36 5.60 -3.56
N GLU A 50 -9.61 5.91 -3.25
CA GLU A 50 -10.61 4.91 -2.94
C GLU A 50 -10.87 3.97 -4.13
N VAL A 51 -11.06 4.55 -5.31
CA VAL A 51 -11.34 3.79 -6.52
C VAL A 51 -10.16 2.90 -6.90
N THR A 52 -8.95 3.45 -6.83
CA THR A 52 -7.74 2.71 -7.18
C THR A 52 -7.52 1.53 -6.24
N CYS A 53 -7.67 1.75 -4.94
CA CYS A 53 -7.51 0.67 -3.96
C CYS A 53 -8.53 -0.44 -4.20
N ARG A 54 -9.79 -0.09 -4.43
CA ARG A 54 -10.83 -1.09 -4.69
C ARG A 54 -10.54 -1.88 -5.96
N ARG A 55 -10.18 -1.19 -7.02
CA ARG A 55 -9.88 -1.83 -8.30
C ARG A 55 -8.73 -2.83 -8.16
N GLU A 56 -7.66 -2.43 -7.47
CA GLU A 56 -6.50 -3.30 -7.29
C GLU A 56 -6.85 -4.50 -6.41
N ALA A 57 -7.63 -4.29 -5.37
CA ALA A 57 -8.07 -5.38 -4.49
C ALA A 57 -8.94 -6.37 -5.26
N GLU A 58 -9.87 -5.87 -6.07
CA GLU A 58 -10.74 -6.73 -6.89
C GLU A 58 -9.95 -7.47 -7.97
N ALA A 59 -8.85 -6.91 -8.41
CA ALA A 59 -7.95 -7.56 -9.37
C ALA A 59 -7.02 -8.59 -8.73
N GLY A 60 -7.08 -8.77 -7.41
CA GLY A 60 -6.34 -9.82 -6.73
C GLY A 60 -5.15 -9.37 -5.90
N ALA A 61 -4.99 -8.07 -5.66
CA ALA A 61 -3.90 -7.59 -4.81
C ALA A 61 -4.01 -8.24 -3.43
N GLY A 62 -2.93 -8.80 -2.94
CA GLY A 62 -2.89 -9.39 -1.60
C GLY A 62 -2.74 -8.32 -0.53
N ILE A 63 -1.91 -7.32 -0.81
CA ILE A 63 -1.66 -6.21 0.09
C ILE A 63 -1.71 -4.91 -0.72
N VAL A 64 -2.47 -3.95 -0.22
CA VAL A 64 -2.45 -2.59 -0.75
C VAL A 64 -1.79 -1.71 0.30
N ALA A 65 -0.62 -1.19 -0.04
CA ALA A 65 0.16 -0.33 0.85
C ALA A 65 -0.04 1.12 0.41
N VAL A 66 -0.40 1.99 1.34
CA VAL A 66 -0.65 3.39 1.00
C VAL A 66 0.34 4.31 1.70
N ILE A 67 0.74 5.34 0.99
CA ILE A 67 1.60 6.39 1.51
C ILE A 67 0.77 7.65 1.61
N GLY A 68 0.60 8.16 2.83
CA GLY A 68 -0.15 9.38 3.04
C GLY A 68 -0.53 9.59 4.49
N GLY A 69 -1.32 10.61 4.73
CA GLY A 69 -1.83 10.93 6.06
C GLY A 69 -3.17 10.26 6.33
N ASP A 70 -3.81 10.68 7.44
CA ASP A 70 -5.05 10.08 7.92
C ASP A 70 -6.17 10.07 6.87
N GLY A 71 -6.31 11.15 6.12
CA GLY A 71 -7.32 11.23 5.07
C GLY A 71 -7.10 10.22 3.96
N THR A 72 -5.85 10.06 3.55
CA THR A 72 -5.47 9.07 2.54
C THR A 72 -5.77 7.66 3.02
N VAL A 73 -5.38 7.37 4.26
CA VAL A 73 -5.60 6.06 4.87
C VAL A 73 -7.09 5.74 4.95
N SER A 74 -7.90 6.73 5.34
CA SER A 74 -9.35 6.58 5.42
C SER A 74 -9.97 6.22 4.07
N CYS A 75 -9.56 6.92 3.02
CA CYS A 75 -10.06 6.64 1.68
C CYS A 75 -9.64 5.26 1.20
N ALA A 76 -8.40 4.88 1.45
CA ALA A 76 -7.92 3.54 1.10
C ALA A 76 -8.70 2.45 1.85
N ALA A 77 -8.92 2.65 3.14
CA ALA A 77 -9.68 1.69 3.94
C ALA A 77 -11.09 1.52 3.40
N ASN A 78 -11.76 2.63 3.05
CA ASN A 78 -13.09 2.55 2.44
C ASN A 78 -13.07 1.77 1.13
N GLY A 79 -12.06 1.99 0.31
CA GLY A 79 -11.92 1.26 -0.95
C GLY A 79 -11.75 -0.24 -0.74
N LEU A 80 -11.08 -0.63 0.34
CA LEU A 80 -10.78 -2.03 0.61
C LEU A 80 -11.87 -2.76 1.40
N LEU A 81 -12.90 -2.05 1.86
CA LEU A 81 -14.00 -2.67 2.60
C LEU A 81 -14.63 -3.80 1.78
N GLY A 82 -14.78 -4.94 2.41
CA GLY A 82 -15.41 -6.10 1.77
C GLY A 82 -14.51 -6.84 0.79
N THR A 83 -13.26 -6.41 0.64
CA THR A 83 -12.29 -7.12 -0.19
C THR A 83 -11.42 -8.02 0.67
N GLY A 84 -10.71 -8.94 0.02
CA GLY A 84 -9.77 -9.81 0.73
C GLY A 84 -8.37 -9.22 0.89
N SER A 85 -8.13 -8.00 0.43
CA SER A 85 -6.81 -7.38 0.50
C SER A 85 -6.50 -6.85 1.89
N ALA A 86 -5.26 -6.97 2.31
CA ALA A 86 -4.77 -6.35 3.54
C ALA A 86 -4.33 -4.92 3.24
N LEU A 87 -4.59 -4.02 4.18
CA LEU A 87 -4.12 -2.64 4.09
C LEU A 87 -2.84 -2.50 4.89
N ALA A 88 -1.82 -1.92 4.28
CA ALA A 88 -0.61 -1.51 4.98
C ALA A 88 -0.47 0.00 4.84
N VAL A 89 -0.13 0.67 5.92
CA VAL A 89 0.11 2.10 5.92
C VAL A 89 1.61 2.33 6.01
N LEU A 90 2.15 3.04 5.04
CA LEU A 90 3.56 3.35 5.01
C LEU A 90 3.75 4.76 5.59
N PRO A 91 4.33 4.84 6.79
CA PRO A 91 4.53 6.15 7.40
C PRO A 91 5.55 6.97 6.62
N ALA A 92 5.45 8.28 6.73
CA ALA A 92 6.40 9.20 6.13
C ALA A 92 7.71 9.21 6.93
N GLY A 93 8.21 8.04 7.29
CA GLY A 93 9.37 7.86 8.15
C GLY A 93 10.58 7.32 7.42
N THR A 94 11.39 6.59 8.16
CA THR A 94 12.63 6.01 7.64
C THR A 94 12.35 4.73 6.85
N GLY A 95 13.32 4.29 6.07
CA GLY A 95 13.22 3.05 5.32
C GLY A 95 13.04 1.82 6.21
N ASP A 96 13.55 1.86 7.45
CA ASP A 96 13.39 0.75 8.39
C ASP A 96 11.93 0.55 8.78
N ASP A 97 11.22 1.66 9.04
CA ASP A 97 9.79 1.58 9.35
C ASP A 97 9.00 1.01 8.19
N PHE A 98 9.39 1.38 6.98
CA PHE A 98 8.78 0.87 5.77
C PHE A 98 8.90 -0.65 5.68
N ALA A 99 10.12 -1.16 5.83
CA ALA A 99 10.37 -2.60 5.75
C ALA A 99 9.59 -3.37 6.82
N LYS A 100 9.53 -2.83 8.03
CA LYS A 100 8.76 -3.45 9.12
C LYS A 100 7.27 -3.48 8.82
N THR A 101 6.74 -2.38 8.29
CA THR A 101 5.31 -2.29 7.97
C THR A 101 4.93 -3.30 6.90
N ILE A 102 5.73 -3.43 5.86
CA ILE A 102 5.47 -4.40 4.80
C ILE A 102 5.57 -5.82 5.36
N GLY A 103 6.58 -6.09 6.18
CA GLY A 103 6.73 -7.41 6.79
C GLY A 103 5.54 -7.80 7.65
N ALA A 104 5.06 -6.87 8.47
CA ALA A 104 3.89 -7.10 9.32
C ALA A 104 2.64 -7.34 8.49
N ALA A 105 2.42 -6.57 7.42
CA ALA A 105 1.26 -6.74 6.56
C ALA A 105 1.28 -8.10 5.86
N ARG A 106 2.44 -8.55 5.41
CA ARG A 106 2.58 -9.86 4.78
C ARG A 106 2.30 -10.98 5.76
N PHE A 107 2.75 -10.83 7.01
CA PHE A 107 2.51 -11.81 8.06
C PHE A 107 1.02 -11.91 8.38
N ASP A 108 0.35 -10.76 8.54
CA ASP A 108 -1.09 -10.72 8.80
C ASP A 108 -1.87 -11.36 7.64
N ALA A 109 -1.49 -11.06 6.42
CA ALA A 109 -2.12 -11.62 5.24
C ALA A 109 -1.97 -13.15 5.22
N ALA A 110 -0.80 -13.65 5.59
CA ALA A 110 -0.57 -15.10 5.67
C ALA A 110 -1.43 -15.74 6.75
N LEU A 111 -1.56 -15.09 7.92
CA LEU A 111 -2.36 -15.61 9.02
C LEU A 111 -3.85 -15.74 8.66
N ARG A 112 -4.35 -14.87 7.82
CA ARG A 112 -5.76 -14.92 7.41
C ARG A 112 -6.13 -16.17 6.62
N LEU A 113 -5.15 -16.88 6.12
CA LEU A 113 -5.39 -18.14 5.41
C LEU A 113 -5.49 -19.35 6.33
N LEU A 114 -5.08 -19.17 7.56
CA LEU A 114 -5.17 -20.27 8.52
C LEU A 114 -6.58 -20.37 9.06
#